data_81e1403acbe66550068c56e618a56a98
#
_entry.id   81e1403acbe66550068c56e618a56a98
#
_cell.length_a   1.000
_cell.length_b   1.000
_cell.length_c   1.000
_cell.angle_alpha   90.00
_cell.angle_beta   90.00
_cell.angle_gamma   90.00
#
_symmetry.space_group_name_H-M   'P 1'
#
loop_
_entity.id
_entity.type
_entity.pdbx_description
1 polymer ?
#
loop_
_entity_poly.entity_id
_entity_poly.type
_entity_poly.pdbx_seq_one_letter_code
_entity_poly.pdbx_strand_id
1 'polypeptide(L)'
;DLSLKHDCFLKDQMHKLSTAIVRYCIAHRIGILVVGTNRLWKQHASMSKKNNQKFVSIPHEKLRWMISYKALVAGIEVIWQEESYTSKADCTAGDLIPVYGKERTHPVFSGRRIERGLYLCKAGYCINADCNGAANILRKAFPHAWDKCKDFQFLATPASVGFKSLNPSLVPNRQKQRAANKKK
;
A
#
# COMPACT_ATOMS: atom_id res chain seq x y z
N ASP A 1 31.92 -1.88 -10.55
CA ASP A 1 31.60 -2.32 -9.20
C ASP A 1 30.15 -2.80 -9.14
N LEU A 2 29.95 -4.03 -8.63
CA LEU A 2 28.62 -4.67 -8.53
C LEU A 2 27.70 -3.91 -7.57
N SER A 3 28.24 -3.33 -6.50
CA SER A 3 27.48 -2.55 -5.52
C SER A 3 26.89 -1.30 -6.17
N LEU A 4 27.69 -0.56 -6.93
CA LEU A 4 27.23 0.65 -7.63
C LEU A 4 26.11 0.34 -8.64
N LYS A 5 26.25 -0.75 -9.39
CA LYS A 5 25.22 -1.20 -10.35
C LYS A 5 23.91 -1.54 -9.64
N HIS A 6 23.99 -2.22 -8.49
CA HIS A 6 22.82 -2.55 -7.67
C HIS A 6 22.13 -1.29 -7.14
N ASP A 7 22.88 -0.33 -6.63
CA ASP A 7 22.34 0.92 -6.08
C ASP A 7 21.69 1.79 -7.16
N CYS A 8 22.31 1.87 -8.34
CA CYS A 8 21.73 2.54 -9.50
C CYS A 8 20.43 1.87 -9.95
N PHE A 9 20.41 0.52 -10.00
CA PHE A 9 19.21 -0.25 -10.31
C PHE A 9 18.08 0.03 -9.30
N LEU A 10 18.36 -0.05 -8.00
CA LEU A 10 17.35 0.24 -6.96
C LEU A 10 16.82 1.66 -7.08
N LYS A 11 17.71 2.64 -7.30
CA LYS A 11 17.30 4.03 -7.48
C LYS A 11 16.36 4.19 -8.68
N ASP A 12 16.68 3.59 -9.81
CA ASP A 12 15.84 3.61 -11.03
C ASP A 12 14.46 2.97 -10.76
N GLN A 13 14.43 1.80 -10.09
CA GLN A 13 13.17 1.14 -9.76
C GLN A 13 12.29 1.99 -8.83
N MET A 14 12.89 2.69 -7.85
CA MET A 14 12.14 3.58 -6.96
C MET A 14 11.60 4.80 -7.70
N HIS A 15 12.35 5.37 -8.64
CA HIS A 15 11.84 6.44 -9.48
C HIS A 15 10.67 5.99 -10.33
N LYS A 16 10.74 4.78 -10.93
CA LYS A 16 9.65 4.18 -11.72
C LYS A 16 8.43 3.93 -10.87
N LEU A 17 8.60 3.28 -9.71
CA LEU A 17 7.50 2.95 -8.79
C LEU A 17 6.80 4.21 -8.27
N SER A 18 7.55 5.19 -7.75
CA SER A 18 6.97 6.44 -7.24
C SER A 18 6.24 7.23 -8.35
N THR A 19 6.77 7.22 -9.58
CA THR A 19 6.11 7.85 -10.73
C THR A 19 4.82 7.12 -11.11
N ALA A 20 4.84 5.77 -11.11
CA ALA A 20 3.66 4.97 -11.41
C ALA A 20 2.54 5.21 -10.40
N ILE A 21 2.86 5.26 -9.09
CA ILE A 21 1.90 5.56 -8.03
C ILE A 21 1.24 6.92 -8.27
N VAL A 22 2.03 7.97 -8.46
CA VAL A 22 1.49 9.33 -8.63
C VAL A 22 0.67 9.45 -9.92
N ARG A 23 1.12 8.84 -11.02
CA ARG A 23 0.35 8.79 -12.27
C ARG A 23 -0.97 8.04 -12.11
N TYR A 24 -0.98 6.95 -11.35
CA TYR A 24 -2.21 6.23 -11.02
C TYR A 24 -3.19 7.13 -10.27
N CYS A 25 -2.71 7.84 -9.25
CA CYS A 25 -3.52 8.80 -8.50
C CYS A 25 -4.12 9.88 -9.42
N ILE A 26 -3.32 10.47 -10.32
CA ILE A 26 -3.80 11.48 -11.28
C ILE A 26 -4.87 10.88 -12.21
N ALA A 27 -4.62 9.68 -12.76
CA ALA A 27 -5.53 9.03 -13.70
C ALA A 27 -6.89 8.71 -13.07
N HIS A 28 -6.90 8.40 -11.77
CA HIS A 28 -8.11 8.09 -10.99
C HIS A 28 -8.66 9.26 -10.17
N ARG A 29 -8.11 10.47 -10.36
CA ARG A 29 -8.52 11.69 -9.65
C ARG A 29 -8.44 11.56 -8.12
N ILE A 30 -7.41 10.85 -7.63
CA ILE A 30 -7.14 10.69 -6.21
C ILE A 30 -6.38 11.93 -5.73
N GLY A 31 -6.98 12.69 -4.82
CA GLY A 31 -6.38 13.90 -4.24
C GLY A 31 -5.60 13.65 -2.96
N ILE A 32 -5.84 12.52 -2.28
CA ILE A 32 -5.18 12.16 -1.02
C ILE A 32 -4.61 10.74 -1.13
N LEU A 33 -3.34 10.56 -0.80
CA LEU A 33 -2.65 9.28 -0.73
C LEU A 33 -2.26 8.98 0.72
N VAL A 34 -2.86 7.95 1.31
CA VAL A 34 -2.50 7.50 2.67
C VAL A 34 -1.47 6.39 2.58
N VAL A 35 -0.35 6.57 3.27
CA VAL A 35 0.76 5.60 3.27
C VAL A 35 1.09 5.17 4.69
N GLY A 36 1.12 3.87 4.92
CA GLY A 36 1.48 3.28 6.22
C GLY A 36 2.94 3.57 6.58
N THR A 37 3.16 3.86 7.85
CA THR A 37 4.51 4.02 8.41
C THR A 37 4.64 3.25 9.71
N ASN A 38 5.75 2.54 9.86
CA ASN A 38 6.11 1.91 11.12
C ASN A 38 7.53 2.35 11.50
N ARG A 39 7.66 3.13 12.57
CA ARG A 39 8.96 3.61 13.04
C ARG A 39 9.84 2.49 13.60
N LEU A 40 9.24 1.40 14.09
CA LEU A 40 9.92 0.31 14.79
C LEU A 40 10.15 -0.95 13.92
N TRP A 41 9.72 -0.95 12.68
CA TRP A 41 9.75 -2.13 11.81
C TRP A 41 11.14 -2.72 11.58
N LYS A 42 12.20 -1.92 11.69
CA LYS A 42 13.58 -2.39 11.59
C LYS A 42 14.07 -3.15 12.84
N GLN A 43 13.43 -2.94 14.00
CA GLN A 43 13.91 -3.45 15.27
C GLN A 43 13.34 -4.83 15.64
N HIS A 44 12.18 -5.21 15.11
CA HIS A 44 11.45 -6.43 15.47
C HIS A 44 11.02 -7.29 14.28
N ALA A 45 11.73 -7.20 13.14
CA ALA A 45 11.43 -8.06 12.00
C ALA A 45 11.86 -9.50 12.31
N SER A 46 10.90 -10.36 12.68
CA SER A 46 11.09 -11.82 12.86
C SER A 46 11.25 -12.51 11.51
N MET A 47 12.35 -12.22 10.82
CA MET A 47 12.72 -12.84 9.55
C MET A 47 14.07 -13.52 9.65
N SER A 48 14.32 -14.55 8.81
CA SER A 48 15.63 -15.18 8.74
C SER A 48 16.72 -14.14 8.43
N LYS A 49 17.95 -14.34 8.96
CA LYS A 49 19.08 -13.42 8.82
C LYS A 49 19.30 -12.93 7.37
N LYS A 50 19.17 -13.85 6.40
CA LYS A 50 19.33 -13.60 4.96
C LYS A 50 18.21 -12.73 4.36
N ASN A 51 16.97 -12.96 4.79
CA ASN A 51 15.81 -12.18 4.34
C ASN A 51 15.78 -10.81 5.02
N ASN A 52 16.22 -10.71 6.26
CA ASN A 52 16.32 -9.45 7.00
C ASN A 52 17.36 -8.52 6.34
N GLN A 53 18.54 -9.02 5.95
CA GLN A 53 19.53 -8.23 5.21
C GLN A 53 18.98 -7.68 3.89
N LYS A 54 18.29 -8.50 3.09
CA LYS A 54 17.67 -8.05 1.83
C LYS A 54 16.57 -7.01 2.06
N PHE A 55 15.79 -7.17 3.11
CA PHE A 55 14.70 -6.27 3.45
C PHE A 55 15.20 -4.92 3.97
N VAL A 56 16.23 -4.93 4.83
CA VAL A 56 16.88 -3.72 5.36
C VAL A 56 17.63 -2.94 4.26
N SER A 57 18.09 -3.62 3.20
CA SER A 57 18.80 -2.97 2.08
C SER A 57 17.88 -2.14 1.18
N ILE A 58 16.54 -2.30 1.26
CA ILE A 58 15.60 -1.48 0.48
C ILE A 58 15.50 -0.10 1.15
N PRO A 59 15.87 0.99 0.46
CA PRO A 59 15.86 2.33 1.05
C PRO A 59 14.43 2.92 1.05
N HIS A 60 13.57 2.41 1.96
CA HIS A 60 12.16 2.82 2.08
C HIS A 60 11.98 4.32 2.29
N GLU A 61 12.88 4.95 3.06
CA GLU A 61 12.82 6.41 3.26
C GLU A 61 13.03 7.18 1.95
N LYS A 62 13.90 6.68 1.08
CA LYS A 62 14.13 7.27 -0.24
C LYS A 62 12.88 7.15 -1.13
N LEU A 63 12.20 5.99 -1.10
CA LEU A 63 10.93 5.81 -1.81
C LEU A 63 9.85 6.75 -1.29
N ARG A 64 9.73 6.89 0.04
CA ARG A 64 8.80 7.82 0.67
C ARG A 64 9.04 9.25 0.21
N TRP A 65 10.28 9.71 0.28
CA TRP A 65 10.65 11.03 -0.19
C TRP A 65 10.30 11.24 -1.66
N MET A 66 10.57 10.23 -2.52
CA MET A 66 10.23 10.29 -3.95
C MET A 66 8.72 10.36 -4.20
N ILE A 67 7.91 9.65 -3.42
CA ILE A 67 6.44 9.74 -3.49
C ILE A 67 6.00 11.14 -3.05
N SER A 68 6.51 11.64 -1.93
CA SER A 68 6.09 12.93 -1.36
C SER A 68 6.31 14.09 -2.31
N TYR A 69 7.54 14.26 -2.86
CA TYR A 69 7.78 15.40 -3.74
C TYR A 69 7.03 15.31 -5.07
N LYS A 70 6.87 14.10 -5.63
CA LYS A 70 6.13 13.92 -6.88
C LYS A 70 4.62 14.13 -6.70
N ALA A 71 4.07 13.67 -5.58
CA ALA A 71 2.69 13.90 -5.21
C ALA A 71 2.42 15.39 -5.00
N LEU A 72 3.31 16.10 -4.29
CA LEU A 72 3.22 17.54 -4.08
C LEU A 72 3.17 18.30 -5.40
N VAL A 73 4.07 17.99 -6.35
CA VAL A 73 4.07 18.60 -7.70
C VAL A 73 2.77 18.31 -8.46
N ALA A 74 2.14 17.17 -8.20
CA ALA A 74 0.86 16.79 -8.80
C ALA A 74 -0.38 17.34 -8.08
N GLY A 75 -0.21 18.09 -6.99
CA GLY A 75 -1.32 18.59 -6.16
C GLY A 75 -2.01 17.48 -5.34
N ILE A 76 -1.30 16.39 -5.04
CA ILE A 76 -1.81 15.25 -4.25
C ILE A 76 -1.24 15.36 -2.83
N GLU A 77 -2.12 15.37 -1.84
CA GLU A 77 -1.74 15.31 -0.42
C GLU A 77 -1.25 13.92 -0.06
N VAL A 78 -0.16 13.81 0.73
CA VAL A 78 0.34 12.53 1.26
C VAL A 78 0.23 12.52 2.77
N ILE A 79 -0.59 11.61 3.30
CA ILE A 79 -0.77 11.39 4.73
C ILE A 79 0.05 10.18 5.16
N TRP A 80 0.95 10.36 6.13
CA TRP A 80 1.76 9.30 6.73
C TRP A 80 1.05 8.77 7.98
N GLN A 81 0.44 7.58 7.84
CA GLN A 81 -0.34 6.97 8.90
C GLN A 81 0.44 5.87 9.62
N GLU A 82 0.45 5.90 10.94
CA GLU A 82 0.98 4.81 11.78
C GLU A 82 0.16 3.53 11.52
N GLU A 83 0.85 2.37 11.31
CA GLU A 83 0.25 1.14 10.79
C GLU A 83 0.15 -0.01 11.80
N SER A 84 0.37 0.21 13.10
CA SER A 84 0.25 -0.85 14.11
C SER A 84 -1.12 -1.52 14.03
N TYR A 85 -1.13 -2.83 14.13
CA TYR A 85 -2.31 -3.70 14.14
C TYR A 85 -3.15 -3.72 12.85
N THR A 86 -2.82 -2.93 11.84
CA THR A 86 -3.61 -2.85 10.59
C THR A 86 -3.65 -4.17 9.81
N SER A 87 -2.60 -4.99 9.91
CA SER A 87 -2.55 -6.34 9.29
C SER A 87 -3.32 -7.41 10.09
N LYS A 88 -3.70 -7.12 11.35
CA LYS A 88 -4.43 -8.03 12.23
C LYS A 88 -5.92 -7.75 12.29
N ALA A 89 -6.31 -6.48 12.25
CA ALA A 89 -7.70 -6.06 12.30
C ALA A 89 -8.47 -6.44 11.03
N ASP A 90 -9.75 -6.75 11.19
CA ASP A 90 -10.66 -6.99 10.08
C ASP A 90 -11.26 -5.65 9.60
N CYS A 91 -10.88 -5.23 8.38
CA CYS A 91 -11.38 -3.98 7.82
C CYS A 91 -12.89 -4.04 7.50
N THR A 92 -13.42 -5.23 7.27
CA THR A 92 -14.84 -5.44 6.89
C THR A 92 -15.76 -5.47 8.09
N ALA A 93 -15.25 -5.88 9.26
CA ALA A 93 -16.00 -5.91 10.52
C ALA A 93 -15.90 -4.60 11.33
N GLY A 94 -15.09 -3.65 10.88
CA GLY A 94 -14.91 -2.39 11.60
C GLY A 94 -14.15 -2.52 12.91
N ASP A 95 -13.25 -3.51 13.05
CA ASP A 95 -12.46 -3.71 14.27
C ASP A 95 -11.77 -2.42 14.74
N LEU A 96 -11.74 -2.19 16.05
CA LEU A 96 -11.00 -1.09 16.64
C LEU A 96 -9.49 -1.33 16.42
N ILE A 97 -8.78 -0.33 15.88
CA ILE A 97 -7.35 -0.43 15.61
C ILE A 97 -6.59 0.51 16.54
N PRO A 98 -5.99 0.00 17.64
CA PRO A 98 -5.26 0.83 18.58
C PRO A 98 -3.91 1.30 18.01
N VAL A 99 -3.30 2.25 18.69
CA VAL A 99 -1.90 2.66 18.46
C VAL A 99 -1.02 1.84 19.39
N TYR A 100 0.10 1.31 18.87
CA TYR A 100 1.04 0.51 19.65
C TYR A 100 1.52 1.24 20.91
N GLY A 101 1.48 0.54 22.05
CA GLY A 101 1.89 1.08 23.35
C GLY A 101 0.91 2.04 24.00
N LYS A 102 -0.27 2.28 23.42
CA LYS A 102 -1.36 3.08 23.99
C LYS A 102 -2.59 2.23 24.38
N GLU A 103 -2.57 0.96 24.02
CA GLU A 103 -3.61 -0.01 24.37
C GLU A 103 -3.57 -0.33 25.89
N ARG A 104 -4.74 -0.33 26.53
CA ARG A 104 -4.89 -0.72 27.95
C ARG A 104 -4.97 -2.23 28.12
N THR A 105 -5.38 -2.97 27.08
CA THR A 105 -5.55 -4.42 27.04
C THR A 105 -5.07 -4.95 25.70
N HIS A 106 -4.77 -6.25 25.61
CA HIS A 106 -4.42 -6.87 24.31
C HIS A 106 -5.61 -6.76 23.36
N PRO A 107 -5.42 -6.16 22.17
CA PRO A 107 -6.49 -5.99 21.21
C PRO A 107 -6.93 -7.34 20.64
N VAL A 108 -8.24 -7.56 20.60
CA VAL A 108 -8.87 -8.75 19.99
C VAL A 108 -9.43 -8.34 18.64
N PHE A 109 -9.21 -9.17 17.62
CA PHE A 109 -9.66 -8.90 16.24
C PHE A 109 -10.64 -9.98 15.78
N SER A 110 -11.62 -9.57 14.97
CA SER A 110 -12.71 -10.43 14.50
C SER A 110 -12.26 -11.43 13.42
N GLY A 111 -11.32 -11.05 12.58
CA GLY A 111 -10.77 -11.89 11.52
C GLY A 111 -9.35 -12.37 11.85
N ARG A 112 -8.76 -13.16 10.93
CA ARG A 112 -7.39 -13.64 11.10
C ARG A 112 -6.70 -13.92 9.77
N ARG A 113 -5.38 -13.77 9.75
CA ARG A 113 -4.56 -14.22 8.64
C ARG A 113 -4.45 -15.76 8.71
N ILE A 114 -4.86 -16.46 7.66
CA ILE A 114 -4.80 -17.91 7.60
C ILE A 114 -3.53 -18.41 6.91
N GLU A 115 -3.08 -17.72 5.88
CA GLU A 115 -1.80 -17.98 5.21
C GLU A 115 -1.21 -16.73 4.58
N ARG A 116 -0.08 -16.84 3.89
CA ARG A 116 0.54 -15.73 3.20
C ARG A 116 -0.38 -15.19 2.10
N GLY A 117 -0.70 -13.90 2.20
CA GLY A 117 -1.57 -13.22 1.22
C GLY A 117 -3.06 -13.43 1.45
N LEU A 118 -3.50 -14.28 2.42
CA LEU A 118 -4.90 -14.61 2.62
C LEU A 118 -5.36 -14.27 4.05
N TYR A 119 -6.45 -13.52 4.15
CA TYR A 119 -7.05 -13.08 5.40
C TYR A 119 -8.52 -13.53 5.44
N LEU A 120 -8.91 -14.25 6.47
CA LEU A 120 -10.29 -14.70 6.72
C LEU A 120 -11.02 -13.63 7.53
N CYS A 121 -12.06 -13.04 6.95
CA CYS A 121 -12.93 -12.08 7.60
C CYS A 121 -13.90 -12.74 8.58
N LYS A 122 -14.43 -11.96 9.52
CA LYS A 122 -15.49 -12.38 10.45
C LYS A 122 -16.71 -12.97 9.72
N ALA A 123 -17.04 -12.42 8.57
CA ALA A 123 -18.18 -12.87 7.76
C ALA A 123 -17.95 -14.21 7.02
N GLY A 124 -16.79 -14.88 7.19
CA GLY A 124 -16.51 -16.20 6.65
C GLY A 124 -15.93 -16.22 5.24
N TYR A 125 -15.71 -15.09 4.58
CA TYR A 125 -15.05 -15.04 3.28
C TYR A 125 -13.60 -14.54 3.40
N CYS A 126 -12.81 -14.78 2.36
CA CYS A 126 -11.40 -14.42 2.33
C CYS A 126 -11.16 -13.21 1.44
N ILE A 127 -10.24 -12.34 1.89
CA ILE A 127 -9.69 -11.23 1.12
C ILE A 127 -8.17 -11.30 1.09
N ASN A 128 -7.54 -10.50 0.23
CA ASN A 128 -6.08 -10.41 0.23
C ASN A 128 -5.60 -9.70 1.51
N ALA A 129 -4.61 -10.30 2.20
CA ALA A 129 -4.12 -9.81 3.47
C ALA A 129 -3.45 -8.42 3.40
N ASP A 130 -2.79 -8.11 2.27
CA ASP A 130 -2.14 -6.82 2.07
C ASP A 130 -3.18 -5.73 1.76
N CYS A 131 -4.27 -6.08 1.03
CA CYS A 131 -5.42 -5.20 0.82
C CYS A 131 -6.16 -4.93 2.12
N ASN A 132 -6.34 -5.94 3.01
CA ASN A 132 -6.88 -5.73 4.35
C ASN A 132 -6.05 -4.72 5.15
N GLY A 133 -4.72 -4.88 5.15
CA GLY A 133 -3.81 -3.94 5.80
C GLY A 133 -3.94 -2.52 5.26
N ALA A 134 -3.95 -2.36 3.93
CA ALA A 134 -4.10 -1.06 3.28
C ALA A 134 -5.45 -0.39 3.59
N ALA A 135 -6.55 -1.15 3.58
CA ALA A 135 -7.87 -0.68 3.95
C ALA A 135 -7.95 -0.20 5.41
N ASN A 136 -7.26 -0.90 6.31
CA ASN A 136 -7.15 -0.50 7.71
C ASN A 136 -6.25 0.72 7.93
N ILE A 137 -5.17 0.88 7.15
CA ILE A 137 -4.34 2.11 7.16
C ILE A 137 -5.20 3.30 6.75
N LEU A 138 -5.99 3.17 5.68
CA LEU A 138 -6.93 4.21 5.26
C LEU A 138 -7.95 4.53 6.36
N ARG A 139 -8.51 3.51 7.03
CA ARG A 139 -9.49 3.68 8.11
C ARG A 139 -8.90 4.34 9.36
N LYS A 140 -7.60 4.13 9.65
CA LYS A 140 -6.93 4.87 10.74
C LYS A 140 -6.80 6.36 10.44
N ALA A 141 -6.57 6.74 9.19
CA ALA A 141 -6.52 8.14 8.78
C ALA A 141 -7.93 8.74 8.64
N PHE A 142 -8.87 7.97 8.13
CA PHE A 142 -10.26 8.37 7.89
C PHE A 142 -11.20 7.32 8.44
N PRO A 143 -11.65 7.43 9.70
CA PRO A 143 -12.47 6.40 10.39
C PRO A 143 -13.73 6.00 9.62
N HIS A 144 -14.33 6.93 8.89
CA HIS A 144 -15.57 6.75 8.12
C HIS A 144 -15.35 6.37 6.65
N ALA A 145 -14.11 6.04 6.23
CA ALA A 145 -13.79 5.77 4.82
C ALA A 145 -14.64 4.65 4.21
N TRP A 146 -15.07 3.68 5.01
CA TRP A 146 -15.80 2.49 4.56
C TRP A 146 -17.28 2.45 4.97
N ASP A 147 -17.83 3.46 5.64
CA ASP A 147 -19.22 3.44 6.16
C ASP A 147 -20.28 3.17 5.08
N LYS A 148 -20.03 3.60 3.85
CA LYS A 148 -20.91 3.39 2.71
C LYS A 148 -20.58 2.12 1.89
N CYS A 149 -19.51 1.42 2.23
CA CYS A 149 -19.07 0.23 1.51
C CYS A 149 -19.84 -1.00 2.04
N LYS A 150 -20.70 -1.56 1.20
CA LYS A 150 -21.49 -2.76 1.54
C LYS A 150 -20.82 -4.06 1.12
N ASP A 151 -19.88 -4.00 0.18
CA ASP A 151 -19.20 -5.16 -0.38
C ASP A 151 -17.69 -4.89 -0.45
N PHE A 152 -16.91 -5.83 0.10
CA PHE A 152 -15.47 -5.78 0.13
C PHE A 152 -14.80 -6.82 -0.78
N GLN A 153 -15.55 -7.47 -1.67
CA GLN A 153 -14.98 -8.50 -2.56
C GLN A 153 -13.90 -7.98 -3.49
N PHE A 154 -13.89 -6.67 -3.80
CA PHE A 154 -12.80 -6.04 -4.56
C PHE A 154 -11.44 -6.13 -3.86
N LEU A 155 -11.39 -6.38 -2.55
CA LEU A 155 -10.15 -6.62 -1.79
C LEU A 155 -9.62 -8.06 -1.95
N ALA A 156 -10.39 -8.98 -2.54
CA ALA A 156 -9.98 -10.38 -2.68
C ALA A 156 -8.94 -10.57 -3.80
N THR A 157 -9.05 -9.79 -4.87
CA THR A 157 -8.22 -9.93 -6.07
C THR A 157 -7.49 -8.64 -6.43
N PRO A 158 -6.39 -8.30 -5.73
CA PRO A 158 -5.61 -7.11 -6.06
C PRO A 158 -4.95 -7.22 -7.43
N ALA A 159 -4.84 -6.10 -8.13
CA ALA A 159 -4.04 -6.03 -9.34
C ALA A 159 -2.55 -6.21 -9.00
N SER A 160 -1.90 -7.18 -9.65
CA SER A 160 -0.46 -7.42 -9.47
C SER A 160 0.33 -6.58 -10.46
N VAL A 161 1.28 -5.78 -9.97
CA VAL A 161 2.17 -4.96 -10.79
C VAL A 161 3.61 -5.42 -10.57
N GLY A 162 4.20 -6.07 -11.57
CA GLY A 162 5.60 -6.48 -11.54
C GLY A 162 6.55 -5.33 -11.95
N PHE A 163 7.81 -5.40 -11.53
CA PHE A 163 8.83 -4.40 -11.90
C PHE A 163 8.99 -4.22 -13.43
N LYS A 164 8.79 -5.27 -14.22
CA LYS A 164 8.82 -5.21 -15.69
C LYS A 164 7.63 -4.43 -16.28
N SER A 165 6.51 -4.39 -15.57
CA SER A 165 5.28 -3.70 -15.98
C SER A 165 5.17 -2.26 -15.44
N LEU A 166 6.12 -1.80 -14.62
CA LEU A 166 6.22 -0.40 -14.16
C LEU A 166 6.70 0.53 -15.30
N ASN A 167 6.27 0.26 -16.52
CA ASN A 167 6.56 1.12 -17.67
C ASN A 167 5.55 2.28 -17.72
N PRO A 168 5.94 3.51 -18.14
CA PRO A 168 5.03 4.65 -18.29
C PRO A 168 3.80 4.40 -19.16
N SER A 169 3.82 3.33 -19.98
CA SER A 169 2.71 2.91 -20.85
C SER A 169 1.53 2.26 -20.12
N LEU A 170 1.66 1.88 -18.84
CA LEU A 170 0.57 1.25 -18.06
C LEU A 170 -0.48 2.25 -17.53
N VAL A 171 -0.21 3.54 -17.59
CA VAL A 171 -1.24 4.55 -17.33
C VAL A 171 -2.08 4.70 -18.59
N PRO A 172 -3.41 4.52 -18.53
CA PRO A 172 -4.27 4.71 -19.69
C PRO A 172 -4.03 6.09 -20.30
N ASN A 173 -3.38 6.14 -21.46
CA ASN A 173 -3.10 7.40 -22.12
C ASN A 173 -4.44 7.92 -22.66
N ARG A 174 -5.01 8.96 -22.00
CA ARG A 174 -6.27 9.61 -22.41
C ARG A 174 -6.29 9.98 -23.90
N GLN A 175 -5.12 10.21 -24.52
CA GLN A 175 -5.01 10.49 -25.95
C GLN A 175 -5.31 9.26 -26.83
N LYS A 176 -4.91 8.04 -26.39
CA LYS A 176 -5.23 6.80 -27.13
C LYS A 176 -6.72 6.42 -27.01
N GLN A 177 -7.35 6.68 -25.88
CA GLN A 177 -8.80 6.45 -25.72
C GLN A 177 -9.64 7.43 -26.53
N ARG A 178 -9.22 8.70 -26.65
CA ARG A 178 -9.89 9.68 -27.53
C ARG A 178 -9.75 9.34 -29.03
N ALA A 179 -8.62 8.76 -29.45
CA ALA A 179 -8.43 8.31 -30.82
C ALA A 179 -9.24 7.05 -31.15
N ALA A 180 -9.41 6.12 -30.20
CA ALA A 180 -10.24 4.92 -30.39
C ALA A 180 -11.75 5.26 -30.42
N ASN A 181 -12.20 6.23 -29.63
CA ASN A 181 -13.60 6.69 -29.65
C ASN A 181 -13.97 7.61 -30.81
N LYS A 182 -12.99 8.13 -31.57
CA LYS A 182 -13.24 8.88 -32.82
C LYS A 182 -13.34 7.99 -34.07
N LYS A 183 -13.06 6.67 -33.95
CA LYS A 183 -13.14 5.70 -35.05
C LYS A 183 -14.39 4.78 -34.94
N LYS A 184 -15.28 5.04 -34.00
CA LYS A 184 -16.64 4.51 -33.93
C LYS A 184 -17.63 5.66 -34.19
#